data_09550ec99fff2afc01219c6219175812
#
_entry.id   09550ec99fff2afc01219c6219175812
#
_cell.length_a   1.000
_cell.length_b   1.000
_cell.length_c   1.000
_cell.angle_alpha   90.00
_cell.angle_beta   90.00
_cell.angle_gamma   90.00
#
_symmetry.space_group_name_H-M   'P 1'
#
loop_
_entity.id
_entity.type
_entity.pdbx_description
1 polymer ?
#
loop_
_entity_poly.entity_id
_entity_poly.type
_entity_poly.pdbx_seq_one_letter_code
_entity_poly.pdbx_strand_id
1 'polypeptide(L)'
;MAFHDHTENGITVLQSDLLCGSIRHGFSTRTGGVSPAPWDSLNLGVGRGDDLTNVQENFRRLCGVLGLSHQRAVLSKQVHEDNIRLVTEADCGKGLFRQRDYASVDAMICREKHIPLVVFSADCGTILLYDPVQEAIGAVHAGWRGVASGLAAKTVRRMQEAFGTEPGDLLAATGPSIGVCCFETDDDVPEAMRRALGAAAEPYMVRRGEKWHIDLKGINALWLRQAGVQHIDVCPDCTGCHPERWWSHRKMGDRRGAQAAVIALI
;
A
#
# COMPACT_ATOMS: atom_id res chain seq x y z
N MET A 1 -13.15 2.11 -14.94
CA MET A 1 -12.69 2.63 -13.64
C MET A 1 -11.26 3.08 -13.86
N ALA A 2 -10.89 4.22 -13.38
CA ALA A 2 -9.63 4.85 -13.75
C ALA A 2 -8.91 5.36 -12.50
N PHE A 3 -7.60 5.50 -12.63
CA PHE A 3 -6.78 6.27 -11.71
C PHE A 3 -6.51 7.63 -12.33
N HIS A 4 -6.47 8.66 -11.50
CA HIS A 4 -6.12 10.00 -11.92
C HIS A 4 -5.09 10.63 -10.98
N ASP A 5 -4.32 11.57 -11.51
CA ASP A 5 -3.39 12.38 -10.72
C ASP A 5 -4.13 13.57 -10.09
N HIS A 6 -3.94 13.74 -8.78
CA HIS A 6 -4.28 14.95 -8.08
C HIS A 6 -3.00 15.67 -7.67
N THR A 7 -2.79 16.87 -8.18
CA THR A 7 -1.58 17.66 -7.92
C THR A 7 -1.93 18.97 -7.25
N GLU A 8 -1.33 19.20 -6.09
CA GLU A 8 -1.45 20.45 -5.34
C GLU A 8 -0.12 20.79 -4.67
N ASN A 9 0.27 22.07 -4.69
CA ASN A 9 1.50 22.57 -4.09
C ASN A 9 2.78 21.79 -4.47
N GLY A 10 2.83 21.29 -5.73
CA GLY A 10 3.96 20.52 -6.26
C GLY A 10 4.02 19.06 -5.80
N ILE A 11 3.04 18.60 -5.03
CA ILE A 11 2.88 17.18 -4.64
C ILE A 11 1.83 16.54 -5.55
N THR A 12 2.17 15.41 -6.13
CA THR A 12 1.23 14.59 -6.90
C THR A 12 0.91 13.31 -6.15
N VAL A 13 -0.37 13.00 -6.02
CA VAL A 13 -0.89 11.72 -5.55
C VAL A 13 -1.75 11.08 -6.61
N LEU A 14 -1.61 9.77 -6.79
CA LEU A 14 -2.48 8.99 -7.64
C LEU A 14 -3.71 8.56 -6.82
N GLN A 15 -4.91 8.77 -7.35
CA GLN A 15 -6.18 8.41 -6.72
C GLN A 15 -6.97 7.45 -7.60
N SER A 16 -7.73 6.56 -6.99
CA SER A 16 -8.69 5.68 -7.70
C SER A 16 -10.07 6.33 -7.70
N ASP A 17 -10.70 6.43 -8.86
CA ASP A 17 -12.07 6.93 -8.99
C ASP A 17 -13.10 6.07 -8.24
N LEU A 18 -12.76 4.79 -8.01
CA LEU A 18 -13.60 3.86 -7.26
C LEU A 18 -13.70 4.26 -5.78
N LEU A 19 -12.60 4.73 -5.19
CA LEU A 19 -12.54 5.09 -3.78
C LEU A 19 -13.04 6.52 -3.56
N CYS A 20 -14.35 6.72 -3.61
CA CYS A 20 -15.02 8.00 -3.41
C CYS A 20 -15.92 7.98 -2.16
N GLY A 21 -16.38 9.17 -1.71
CA GLY A 21 -17.28 9.31 -0.56
C GLY A 21 -16.60 9.92 0.66
N SER A 22 -16.95 9.41 1.84
CA SER A 22 -16.50 9.96 3.14
C SER A 22 -15.07 9.53 3.50
N ILE A 23 -14.17 9.52 2.52
CA ILE A 23 -12.76 9.19 2.72
C ILE A 23 -11.83 10.20 2.02
N ARG A 24 -10.58 10.21 2.46
CA ARG A 24 -9.45 10.76 1.71
C ARG A 24 -8.45 9.64 1.49
N HIS A 25 -7.92 9.53 0.28
CA HIS A 25 -6.92 8.50 -0.04
C HIS A 25 -5.95 9.00 -1.12
N GLY A 26 -4.82 8.31 -1.23
CA GLY A 26 -3.89 8.51 -2.33
C GLY A 26 -2.64 7.65 -2.21
N PHE A 27 -2.02 7.42 -3.36
CA PHE A 27 -0.71 6.80 -3.50
C PHE A 27 0.28 7.90 -3.88
N SER A 28 1.25 8.21 -3.01
CA SER A 28 2.20 9.30 -3.27
C SER A 28 3.17 8.93 -4.39
N THR A 29 3.54 9.92 -5.21
CA THR A 29 4.71 9.81 -6.09
C THR A 29 6.01 10.03 -5.29
N ARG A 30 7.18 10.02 -5.96
CA ARG A 30 8.47 10.30 -5.32
C ARG A 30 8.91 11.76 -5.36
N THR A 31 8.14 12.65 -6.00
CA THR A 31 8.52 14.04 -6.28
C THR A 31 7.79 15.06 -5.43
N GLY A 32 8.35 16.26 -5.28
CA GLY A 32 7.74 17.39 -4.56
C GLY A 32 8.11 17.49 -3.07
N GLY A 33 8.97 16.62 -2.57
CA GLY A 33 9.45 16.65 -1.19
C GLY A 33 10.67 17.56 -0.96
N VAL A 34 11.24 17.44 0.23
CA VAL A 34 12.41 18.22 0.68
C VAL A 34 13.66 17.38 0.90
N SER A 35 13.56 16.07 0.81
CA SER A 35 14.68 15.18 1.06
C SER A 35 15.77 15.36 -0.01
N PRO A 36 17.06 15.41 0.39
CA PRO A 36 18.17 15.46 -0.55
C PRO A 36 18.46 14.08 -1.15
N ALA A 37 19.30 14.03 -2.18
CA ALA A 37 19.81 12.76 -2.72
C ALA A 37 20.48 11.91 -1.61
N PRO A 38 20.31 10.59 -1.60
CA PRO A 38 19.64 9.75 -2.60
C PRO A 38 18.12 9.56 -2.39
N TRP A 39 17.51 10.32 -1.47
CA TRP A 39 16.08 10.25 -1.12
C TRP A 39 15.24 11.34 -1.82
N ASP A 40 15.75 11.90 -2.90
CA ASP A 40 15.15 13.02 -3.63
C ASP A 40 13.88 12.61 -4.41
N SER A 41 12.75 13.21 -4.02
CA SER A 41 12.62 14.27 -3.01
C SER A 41 11.53 13.95 -1.97
N LEU A 42 10.42 13.26 -2.31
CA LEU A 42 9.31 12.94 -1.42
C LEU A 42 9.53 11.55 -0.79
N ASN A 43 10.55 11.46 0.06
CA ASN A 43 10.77 10.26 0.86
C ASN A 43 9.85 10.25 2.09
N LEU A 44 9.07 9.17 2.25
CA LEU A 44 8.18 8.95 3.38
C LEU A 44 8.68 7.81 4.30
N GLY A 45 9.80 7.19 3.93
CA GLY A 45 10.37 6.05 4.66
C GLY A 45 11.13 6.47 5.92
N VAL A 46 10.53 6.27 7.09
CA VAL A 46 11.17 6.52 8.39
C VAL A 46 12.28 5.50 8.64
N GLY A 47 13.48 5.97 9.08
CA GLY A 47 14.60 5.12 9.45
C GLY A 47 15.37 4.50 8.27
N ARG A 48 15.32 5.15 7.09
CA ARG A 48 16.07 4.76 5.89
C ARG A 48 17.31 5.62 5.60
N GLY A 49 17.81 6.32 6.62
CA GLY A 49 19.03 7.13 6.52
C GLY A 49 18.80 8.59 6.17
N ASP A 50 17.58 8.99 5.81
CA ASP A 50 17.19 10.38 5.66
C ASP A 50 16.93 11.03 7.03
N ASP A 51 17.05 12.34 7.10
CA ASP A 51 16.72 13.09 8.31
C ASP A 51 15.22 12.99 8.60
N LEU A 52 14.88 12.69 9.86
CA LEU A 52 13.48 12.59 10.27
C LEU A 52 12.71 13.89 10.07
N THR A 53 13.37 15.06 10.17
CA THR A 53 12.73 16.36 9.92
C THR A 53 12.30 16.52 8.47
N ASN A 54 13.09 16.02 7.51
CA ASN A 54 12.71 15.97 6.10
C ASN A 54 11.50 15.05 5.88
N VAL A 55 11.54 13.87 6.49
CA VAL A 55 10.43 12.89 6.40
C VAL A 55 9.15 13.48 7.00
N GLN A 56 9.23 14.15 8.15
CA GLN A 56 8.08 14.81 8.78
C GLN A 56 7.52 15.94 7.91
N GLU A 57 8.38 16.74 7.28
CA GLU A 57 7.94 17.79 6.34
C GLU A 57 7.30 17.17 5.09
N ASN A 58 7.84 16.06 4.56
CA ASN A 58 7.24 15.34 3.45
C ASN A 58 5.84 14.80 3.81
N PHE A 59 5.67 14.27 5.02
CA PHE A 59 4.34 13.88 5.53
C PHE A 59 3.40 15.06 5.67
N ARG A 60 3.88 16.20 6.16
CA ARG A 60 3.08 17.42 6.27
C ARG A 60 2.56 17.85 4.89
N ARG A 61 3.41 17.83 3.85
CA ARG A 61 3.05 18.16 2.48
C ARG A 61 2.04 17.16 1.92
N LEU A 62 2.33 15.87 1.99
CA LEU A 62 1.44 14.81 1.47
C LEU A 62 0.06 14.86 2.14
N CYS A 63 0.02 14.93 3.47
CA CYS A 63 -1.24 15.00 4.19
C CYS A 63 -1.99 16.30 3.90
N GLY A 64 -1.28 17.41 3.67
CA GLY A 64 -1.87 18.70 3.28
C GLY A 64 -2.67 18.60 1.98
N VAL A 65 -2.12 17.95 0.95
CA VAL A 65 -2.81 17.70 -0.34
C VAL A 65 -4.04 16.82 -0.17
N LEU A 66 -4.02 15.91 0.78
CA LEU A 66 -5.15 15.03 1.08
C LEU A 66 -6.17 15.65 2.07
N GLY A 67 -5.92 16.87 2.58
CA GLY A 67 -6.76 17.50 3.61
C GLY A 67 -6.74 16.75 4.94
N LEU A 68 -5.62 16.10 5.28
CA LEU A 68 -5.44 15.26 6.47
C LEU A 68 -4.39 15.84 7.43
N SER A 69 -4.48 15.48 8.70
CA SER A 69 -3.48 15.84 9.71
C SER A 69 -2.36 14.78 9.74
N HIS A 70 -1.13 15.16 9.37
CA HIS A 70 0.04 14.29 9.47
C HIS A 70 0.39 13.91 10.91
N GLN A 71 -0.01 14.73 11.90
CA GLN A 71 0.22 14.46 13.33
C GLN A 71 -0.59 13.27 13.85
N ARG A 72 -1.70 12.95 13.16
CA ARG A 72 -2.57 11.82 13.49
C ARG A 72 -2.25 10.56 12.70
N ALA A 73 -1.33 10.63 11.74
CA ALA A 73 -0.98 9.50 10.89
C ALA A 73 -0.44 8.32 11.70
N VAL A 74 -0.95 7.13 11.41
CA VAL A 74 -0.50 5.86 11.99
C VAL A 74 0.28 5.09 10.93
N LEU A 75 1.56 4.87 11.21
CA LEU A 75 2.48 4.23 10.28
C LEU A 75 2.65 2.75 10.58
N SER A 76 2.49 1.91 9.59
CA SER A 76 2.79 0.48 9.68
C SER A 76 4.24 0.20 10.10
N LYS A 77 4.50 -1.01 10.60
CA LYS A 77 5.84 -1.56 10.85
C LYS A 77 5.98 -2.83 10.02
N GLN A 78 6.26 -2.65 8.75
CA GLN A 78 6.28 -3.70 7.75
C GLN A 78 7.52 -4.58 7.88
N VAL A 79 7.31 -5.86 8.01
CA VAL A 79 8.35 -6.90 8.09
C VAL A 79 8.10 -8.04 7.11
N HIS A 80 7.13 -7.87 6.19
CA HIS A 80 6.70 -8.84 5.19
C HIS A 80 6.04 -10.08 5.79
N GLU A 81 5.32 -9.88 6.88
CA GLU A 81 4.46 -10.86 7.55
C GLU A 81 2.97 -10.57 7.24
N ASP A 82 2.08 -11.17 8.03
CA ASP A 82 0.63 -11.05 7.82
C ASP A 82 -0.13 -10.51 9.05
N ASN A 83 0.55 -9.78 9.92
CA ASN A 83 -0.05 -9.17 11.09
C ASN A 83 -0.90 -7.95 10.71
N ILE A 84 -2.15 -7.96 11.19
CA ILE A 84 -3.16 -6.94 10.93
C ILE A 84 -3.52 -6.23 12.23
N ARG A 85 -3.34 -4.90 12.28
CA ARG A 85 -3.67 -4.08 13.46
C ARG A 85 -5.04 -3.43 13.31
N LEU A 86 -5.87 -3.56 14.33
CA LEU A 86 -7.01 -2.67 14.54
C LEU A 86 -6.49 -1.35 15.14
N VAL A 87 -6.62 -0.27 14.38
CA VAL A 87 -6.14 1.06 14.75
C VAL A 87 -7.26 1.82 15.45
N THR A 88 -6.89 2.54 16.52
CA THR A 88 -7.76 3.41 17.29
C THR A 88 -7.12 4.77 17.53
N GLU A 89 -7.84 5.70 18.15
CA GLU A 89 -7.35 7.03 18.56
C GLU A 89 -6.03 6.95 19.37
N ALA A 90 -5.87 5.90 20.18
CA ALA A 90 -4.65 5.68 20.96
C ALA A 90 -3.39 5.44 20.10
N ASP A 91 -3.57 5.15 18.81
CA ASP A 91 -2.46 4.92 17.88
C ASP A 91 -2.01 6.19 17.14
N CYS A 92 -2.77 7.27 17.19
CA CYS A 92 -2.45 8.51 16.48
C CYS A 92 -1.02 8.97 16.70
N GLY A 93 -0.33 9.28 15.59
CA GLY A 93 1.07 9.73 15.57
C GLY A 93 2.13 8.63 15.72
N LYS A 94 1.74 7.36 15.94
CA LYS A 94 2.71 6.26 16.09
C LYS A 94 3.50 6.02 14.79
N GLY A 95 4.81 6.00 14.95
CA GLY A 95 5.77 5.75 13.87
C GLY A 95 6.33 7.00 13.22
N LEU A 96 5.71 8.17 13.41
CA LEU A 96 6.23 9.46 12.93
C LEU A 96 6.60 10.40 14.10
N PHE A 97 5.71 10.56 15.07
CA PHE A 97 5.88 11.45 16.23
C PHE A 97 5.95 10.70 17.55
N ARG A 98 5.39 9.52 17.60
CA ARG A 98 5.36 8.65 18.78
C ARG A 98 5.99 7.31 18.46
N GLN A 99 6.62 6.71 19.46
CA GLN A 99 7.16 5.36 19.31
C GLN A 99 6.04 4.34 19.09
N ARG A 100 6.29 3.37 18.20
CA ARG A 100 5.40 2.22 18.01
C ARG A 100 5.50 1.28 19.21
N ASP A 101 4.36 0.70 19.61
CA ASP A 101 4.26 -0.39 20.60
C ASP A 101 4.05 -1.75 19.92
N TYR A 102 4.30 -1.81 18.61
CA TYR A 102 4.20 -3.01 17.78
C TYR A 102 5.50 -3.24 17.00
N ALA A 103 5.87 -4.52 16.87
CA ALA A 103 7.08 -4.94 16.16
C ALA A 103 6.83 -5.32 14.70
N SER A 104 5.62 -5.77 14.37
CA SER A 104 5.21 -6.22 13.04
C SER A 104 3.77 -5.82 12.77
N VAL A 105 3.54 -5.06 11.71
CA VAL A 105 2.21 -4.68 11.19
C VAL A 105 2.36 -4.43 9.70
N ASP A 106 1.82 -5.33 8.88
CA ASP A 106 1.82 -5.21 7.42
C ASP A 106 0.44 -4.79 6.89
N ALA A 107 -0.61 -4.86 7.71
CA ALA A 107 -1.92 -4.31 7.39
C ALA A 107 -2.55 -3.61 8.59
N MET A 108 -3.42 -2.65 8.33
CA MET A 108 -4.16 -1.88 9.34
C MET A 108 -5.61 -1.75 8.91
N ILE A 109 -6.53 -1.81 9.88
CA ILE A 109 -7.95 -1.53 9.70
C ILE A 109 -8.43 -0.51 10.74
N CYS A 110 -9.41 0.33 10.40
CA CYS A 110 -9.93 1.38 11.28
C CYS A 110 -11.37 1.74 10.90
N ARG A 111 -12.17 2.20 11.87
CA ARG A 111 -13.45 2.87 11.62
C ARG A 111 -13.57 4.22 12.34
N GLU A 112 -12.48 4.69 12.92
CA GLU A 112 -12.43 6.00 13.55
C GLU A 112 -12.05 7.07 12.51
N LYS A 113 -12.71 8.22 12.59
CA LYS A 113 -12.55 9.33 11.65
C LYS A 113 -11.26 10.09 11.87
N HIS A 114 -10.73 10.67 10.79
CA HIS A 114 -9.57 11.53 10.80
C HIS A 114 -8.26 10.87 11.27
N ILE A 115 -8.15 9.55 11.12
CA ILE A 115 -6.93 8.81 11.40
C ILE A 115 -6.36 8.30 10.07
N PRO A 116 -5.29 8.91 9.52
CA PRO A 116 -4.65 8.42 8.31
C PRO A 116 -3.90 7.10 8.59
N LEU A 117 -4.31 6.02 7.93
CA LEU A 117 -3.56 4.78 7.88
C LEU A 117 -2.50 4.89 6.78
N VAL A 118 -1.24 4.57 7.09
CA VAL A 118 -0.12 4.72 6.15
C VAL A 118 0.65 3.41 6.04
N VAL A 119 0.69 2.87 4.82
CA VAL A 119 1.58 1.77 4.44
C VAL A 119 2.56 2.22 3.37
N PHE A 120 3.75 1.64 3.35
CA PHE A 120 4.86 2.06 2.50
C PHE A 120 5.13 1.08 1.39
N SER A 121 5.67 1.59 0.29
CA SER A 121 6.15 0.77 -0.81
C SER A 121 7.41 1.36 -1.45
N ALA A 122 8.17 0.47 -2.05
CA ALA A 122 9.06 0.65 -3.17
C ALA A 122 9.14 -0.71 -3.83
N ASP A 123 8.27 -0.94 -4.79
CA ASP A 123 7.95 -2.16 -5.52
C ASP A 123 6.86 -3.06 -4.92
N CYS A 124 6.78 -3.25 -3.61
CA CYS A 124 5.74 -4.08 -3.01
C CYS A 124 4.33 -3.55 -3.33
N GLY A 125 3.35 -4.44 -3.41
CA GLY A 125 1.95 -4.07 -3.57
C GLY A 125 1.42 -3.32 -2.34
N THR A 126 0.57 -2.32 -2.58
CA THR A 126 -0.23 -1.68 -1.55
C THR A 126 -1.70 -1.76 -1.94
N ILE A 127 -2.58 -1.95 -0.96
CA ILE A 127 -4.02 -2.04 -1.19
C ILE A 127 -4.72 -1.12 -0.20
N LEU A 128 -5.64 -0.31 -0.70
CA LEU A 128 -6.55 0.49 0.11
C LEU A 128 -7.95 -0.12 0.00
N LEU A 129 -8.62 -0.27 1.14
CA LEU A 129 -9.96 -0.84 1.28
C LEU A 129 -10.88 0.19 1.91
N TYR A 130 -12.10 0.30 1.38
CA TYR A 130 -13.15 1.14 1.94
C TYR A 130 -14.48 0.40 1.95
N ASP A 131 -15.11 0.36 3.12
CA ASP A 131 -16.49 -0.09 3.32
C ASP A 131 -17.36 1.14 3.54
N PRO A 132 -18.16 1.56 2.56
CA PRO A 132 -19.04 2.73 2.70
C PRO A 132 -20.24 2.48 3.60
N VAL A 133 -20.61 1.20 3.83
CA VAL A 133 -21.77 0.82 4.65
C VAL A 133 -21.42 0.83 6.13
N GLN A 134 -20.27 0.23 6.50
CA GLN A 134 -19.80 0.19 7.89
C GLN A 134 -18.93 1.40 8.26
N GLU A 135 -18.69 2.32 7.31
CA GLU A 135 -17.72 3.42 7.48
C GLU A 135 -16.38 2.90 8.03
N ALA A 136 -15.77 1.94 7.33
CA ALA A 136 -14.54 1.30 7.75
C ALA A 136 -13.50 1.31 6.61
N ILE A 137 -12.22 1.38 6.98
CA ILE A 137 -11.11 1.44 6.04
C ILE A 137 -10.03 0.42 6.37
N GLY A 138 -9.25 0.05 5.35
CA GLY A 138 -8.06 -0.78 5.50
C GLY A 138 -6.91 -0.29 4.61
N ALA A 139 -5.69 -0.50 5.08
CA ALA A 139 -4.46 -0.27 4.32
C ALA A 139 -3.55 -1.48 4.47
N VAL A 140 -3.10 -2.05 3.34
CA VAL A 140 -2.35 -3.30 3.30
C VAL A 140 -1.05 -3.09 2.54
N HIS A 141 0.06 -3.57 3.10
CA HIS A 141 1.33 -3.76 2.40
C HIS A 141 1.49 -5.24 2.07
N ALA A 142 1.48 -5.57 0.79
CA ALA A 142 1.58 -6.93 0.29
C ALA A 142 2.85 -7.10 -0.57
N GLY A 143 4.01 -7.29 0.06
CA GLY A 143 5.18 -7.87 -0.59
C GLY A 143 4.90 -9.31 -0.99
N TRP A 144 5.75 -9.96 -1.81
CA TRP A 144 5.44 -11.29 -2.35
C TRP A 144 5.11 -12.35 -1.27
N ARG A 145 5.72 -12.25 -0.06
CA ARG A 145 5.38 -13.13 1.06
C ARG A 145 3.98 -12.87 1.60
N GLY A 146 3.58 -11.60 1.71
CA GLY A 146 2.22 -11.19 2.08
C GLY A 146 1.18 -11.60 1.03
N VAL A 147 1.54 -11.54 -0.27
CA VAL A 147 0.71 -12.08 -1.36
C VAL A 147 0.54 -13.59 -1.21
N ALA A 148 1.63 -14.33 -1.01
CA ALA A 148 1.59 -15.78 -0.83
C ALA A 148 0.81 -16.19 0.42
N SER A 149 0.87 -15.41 1.51
CA SER A 149 0.09 -15.67 2.73
C SER A 149 -1.39 -15.32 2.60
N GLY A 150 -1.81 -14.65 1.51
CA GLY A 150 -3.18 -14.20 1.31
C GLY A 150 -3.56 -13.00 2.21
N LEU A 151 -2.61 -12.10 2.52
CA LEU A 151 -2.82 -10.99 3.45
C LEU A 151 -4.00 -10.09 3.04
N ALA A 152 -4.22 -9.88 1.74
CA ALA A 152 -5.37 -9.13 1.23
C ALA A 152 -6.71 -9.75 1.69
N ALA A 153 -6.89 -11.07 1.49
CA ALA A 153 -8.09 -11.80 1.92
C ALA A 153 -8.21 -11.87 3.45
N LYS A 154 -7.07 -12.03 4.16
CA LYS A 154 -7.05 -12.00 5.64
C LYS A 154 -7.51 -10.64 6.18
N THR A 155 -7.13 -9.53 5.51
CA THR A 155 -7.55 -8.20 5.92
C THR A 155 -9.06 -8.01 5.72
N VAL A 156 -9.63 -8.47 4.60
CA VAL A 156 -11.08 -8.47 4.37
C VAL A 156 -11.78 -9.25 5.49
N ARG A 157 -11.34 -10.47 5.81
CA ARG A 157 -11.90 -11.27 6.91
C ARG A 157 -11.80 -10.53 8.25
N ARG A 158 -10.68 -9.88 8.51
CA ARG A 158 -10.49 -9.10 9.74
C ARG A 158 -11.44 -7.91 9.83
N MET A 159 -11.78 -7.27 8.70
CA MET A 159 -12.81 -6.22 8.64
C MET A 159 -14.21 -6.80 8.90
N GLN A 160 -14.53 -7.97 8.36
CA GLN A 160 -15.79 -8.68 8.68
C GLN A 160 -15.91 -8.95 10.19
N GLU A 161 -14.86 -9.50 10.80
CA GLU A 161 -14.85 -9.81 12.24
C GLU A 161 -14.96 -8.57 13.13
N ALA A 162 -14.26 -7.49 12.75
CA ALA A 162 -14.15 -6.29 13.59
C ALA A 162 -15.33 -5.32 13.42
N PHE A 163 -15.90 -5.23 12.22
CA PHE A 163 -16.84 -4.18 11.85
C PHE A 163 -18.15 -4.70 11.26
N GLY A 164 -18.25 -6.00 10.97
CA GLY A 164 -19.42 -6.57 10.28
C GLY A 164 -19.44 -6.22 8.79
N THR A 165 -18.27 -5.94 8.20
CA THR A 165 -18.13 -5.66 6.76
C THR A 165 -18.64 -6.83 5.92
N GLU A 166 -19.49 -6.55 4.94
CA GLU A 166 -19.83 -7.52 3.89
C GLU A 166 -18.85 -7.34 2.72
N PRO A 167 -18.13 -8.39 2.27
CA PRO A 167 -17.12 -8.25 1.23
C PRO A 167 -17.64 -7.68 -0.09
N GLY A 168 -18.92 -7.90 -0.40
CA GLY A 168 -19.57 -7.35 -1.60
C GLY A 168 -19.68 -5.83 -1.59
N ASP A 169 -19.71 -5.21 -0.41
CA ASP A 169 -19.80 -3.75 -0.24
C ASP A 169 -18.41 -3.07 -0.28
N LEU A 170 -17.32 -3.85 -0.17
CA LEU A 170 -15.97 -3.31 -0.17
C LEU A 170 -15.56 -2.75 -1.53
N LEU A 171 -14.99 -1.56 -1.50
CA LEU A 171 -14.27 -0.94 -2.59
C LEU A 171 -12.77 -1.11 -2.34
N ALA A 172 -12.04 -1.66 -3.30
CA ALA A 172 -10.62 -1.95 -3.18
C ALA A 172 -9.81 -1.29 -4.30
N ALA A 173 -8.69 -0.65 -3.98
CA ALA A 173 -7.75 -0.15 -4.96
C ALA A 173 -6.34 -0.67 -4.66
N THR A 174 -5.71 -1.34 -5.65
CA THR A 174 -4.29 -1.70 -5.57
C THR A 174 -3.47 -0.58 -6.17
N GLY A 175 -2.47 -0.13 -5.42
CA GLY A 175 -1.60 0.97 -5.83
C GLY A 175 -0.50 0.59 -6.83
N PRO A 176 0.31 1.58 -7.24
CA PRO A 176 1.49 1.36 -8.07
C PRO A 176 2.47 0.42 -7.36
N SER A 177 2.96 -0.58 -8.08
CA SER A 177 3.91 -1.58 -7.59
C SER A 177 4.70 -2.16 -8.75
N ILE A 178 5.70 -3.00 -8.47
CA ILE A 178 6.44 -3.66 -9.53
C ILE A 178 5.51 -4.56 -10.34
N GLY A 179 5.50 -4.39 -11.65
CA GLY A 179 4.67 -5.17 -12.56
C GLY A 179 5.35 -6.45 -13.03
N VAL A 180 4.59 -7.32 -13.68
CA VAL A 180 5.06 -8.57 -14.29
C VAL A 180 6.21 -8.33 -15.30
N CYS A 181 6.32 -7.13 -15.87
CA CYS A 181 7.41 -6.73 -16.77
C CYS A 181 8.77 -6.68 -16.06
N CYS A 182 8.81 -6.34 -14.76
CA CYS A 182 10.03 -6.07 -14.00
C CYS A 182 10.23 -7.00 -12.79
N PHE A 183 9.19 -7.70 -12.33
CA PHE A 183 9.29 -8.58 -11.17
C PHE A 183 9.76 -9.97 -11.59
N GLU A 184 11.03 -10.05 -11.89
CA GLU A 184 11.76 -11.29 -12.17
C GLU A 184 12.16 -11.96 -10.86
N THR A 185 11.98 -13.31 -10.79
CA THR A 185 12.24 -14.12 -9.60
C THR A 185 12.80 -15.50 -9.98
N ASP A 186 13.34 -16.21 -9.00
CA ASP A 186 13.65 -17.63 -9.07
C ASP A 186 12.40 -18.47 -8.77
N ASP A 187 12.57 -19.78 -8.59
CA ASP A 187 11.46 -20.71 -8.40
C ASP A 187 10.75 -20.58 -7.04
N ASP A 188 11.37 -19.95 -6.04
CA ASP A 188 10.85 -19.78 -4.70
C ASP A 188 9.51 -19.03 -4.65
N VAL A 189 9.36 -17.98 -5.47
CA VAL A 189 8.14 -17.17 -5.52
C VAL A 189 6.99 -17.91 -6.21
N PRO A 190 7.13 -18.43 -7.45
CA PRO A 190 6.03 -19.17 -8.08
C PRO A 190 5.64 -20.42 -7.30
N GLU A 191 6.59 -21.12 -6.66
CA GLU A 191 6.26 -22.25 -5.79
C GLU A 191 5.43 -21.82 -4.56
N ALA A 192 5.75 -20.67 -3.97
CA ALA A 192 4.94 -20.12 -2.88
C ALA A 192 3.52 -19.79 -3.34
N MET A 193 3.35 -19.21 -4.54
CA MET A 193 2.03 -18.91 -5.12
C MET A 193 1.24 -20.19 -5.40
N ARG A 194 1.89 -21.24 -5.95
CA ARG A 194 1.27 -22.55 -6.19
C ARG A 194 0.82 -23.22 -4.89
N ARG A 195 1.64 -23.16 -3.85
CA ARG A 195 1.25 -23.69 -2.53
C ARG A 195 0.03 -22.98 -1.96
N ALA A 196 -0.10 -21.67 -2.21
CA ALA A 196 -1.17 -20.86 -1.66
C ALA A 196 -2.49 -20.95 -2.47
N LEU A 197 -2.41 -20.99 -3.79
CA LEU A 197 -3.54 -20.83 -4.71
C LEU A 197 -3.74 -21.99 -5.70
N GLY A 198 -2.83 -22.96 -5.71
CA GLY A 198 -2.88 -24.07 -6.66
C GLY A 198 -2.85 -23.58 -8.11
N ALA A 199 -3.66 -24.19 -8.96
CA ALA A 199 -3.76 -23.87 -10.37
C ALA A 199 -4.27 -22.44 -10.65
N ALA A 200 -4.94 -21.80 -9.68
CA ALA A 200 -5.44 -20.44 -9.85
C ALA A 200 -4.32 -19.39 -9.93
N ALA A 201 -3.10 -19.71 -9.50
CA ALA A 201 -1.95 -18.83 -9.61
C ALA A 201 -1.33 -18.83 -11.03
N GLU A 202 -1.48 -19.90 -11.80
CA GLU A 202 -0.76 -20.09 -13.07
C GLU A 202 -0.96 -18.94 -14.09
N PRO A 203 -2.16 -18.35 -14.28
CA PRO A 203 -2.35 -17.25 -15.22
C PRO A 203 -1.54 -15.99 -14.90
N TYR A 204 -1.04 -15.87 -13.67
CA TYR A 204 -0.30 -14.70 -13.17
C TYR A 204 1.22 -14.92 -13.16
N MET A 205 1.70 -16.04 -13.67
CA MET A 205 3.10 -16.43 -13.64
C MET A 205 3.57 -16.79 -15.05
N VAL A 206 4.58 -16.09 -15.54
CA VAL A 206 5.13 -16.28 -16.88
C VAL A 206 6.60 -16.60 -16.80
N ARG A 207 7.02 -17.73 -17.40
CA ARG A 207 8.44 -18.07 -17.52
C ARG A 207 9.04 -17.36 -18.74
N ARG A 208 10.16 -16.65 -18.52
CA ARG A 208 10.95 -16.00 -19.57
C ARG A 208 12.41 -16.42 -19.43
N GLY A 209 12.87 -17.26 -20.33
CA GLY A 209 14.19 -17.88 -20.20
C GLY A 209 14.27 -18.76 -18.95
N GLU A 210 15.25 -18.49 -18.10
CA GLU A 210 15.47 -19.25 -16.85
C GLU A 210 14.71 -18.69 -15.65
N LYS A 211 14.11 -17.49 -15.78
CA LYS A 211 13.43 -16.77 -14.68
C LYS A 211 11.91 -16.75 -14.82
N TRP A 212 11.25 -16.53 -13.70
CA TRP A 212 9.83 -16.29 -13.63
C TRP A 212 9.53 -14.80 -13.54
N HIS A 213 8.43 -14.37 -14.14
CA HIS A 213 7.86 -13.05 -14.02
C HIS A 213 6.46 -13.18 -13.41
N ILE A 214 6.22 -12.54 -12.28
CA ILE A 214 5.01 -12.75 -11.49
C ILE A 214 4.18 -11.46 -11.45
N ASP A 215 2.88 -11.59 -11.73
CA ASP A 215 1.92 -10.50 -11.58
C ASP A 215 1.33 -10.48 -10.15
N LEU A 216 2.06 -9.88 -9.22
CA LEU A 216 1.60 -9.75 -7.83
C LEU A 216 0.32 -8.92 -7.69
N LYS A 217 0.08 -7.95 -8.59
CA LYS A 217 -1.16 -7.15 -8.58
C LYS A 217 -2.36 -8.00 -8.95
N GLY A 218 -2.21 -8.79 -10.00
CA GLY A 218 -3.24 -9.74 -10.43
C GLY A 218 -3.56 -10.78 -9.35
N ILE A 219 -2.53 -11.31 -8.66
CA ILE A 219 -2.72 -12.26 -7.55
C ILE A 219 -3.40 -11.60 -6.35
N ASN A 220 -3.06 -10.36 -5.99
CA ASN A 220 -3.78 -9.63 -4.94
C ASN A 220 -5.26 -9.41 -5.30
N ALA A 221 -5.55 -9.07 -6.56
CA ALA A 221 -6.92 -8.95 -7.03
C ALA A 221 -7.66 -10.30 -7.02
N LEU A 222 -6.97 -11.40 -7.31
CA LEU A 222 -7.53 -12.75 -7.17
C LEU A 222 -7.91 -13.06 -5.71
N TRP A 223 -7.01 -12.78 -4.76
CA TRP A 223 -7.30 -12.95 -3.33
C TRP A 223 -8.50 -12.14 -2.87
N LEU A 224 -8.61 -10.88 -3.30
CA LEU A 224 -9.76 -10.02 -3.00
C LEU A 224 -11.06 -10.61 -3.55
N ARG A 225 -11.05 -11.07 -4.82
CA ARG A 225 -12.23 -11.72 -5.44
C ARG A 225 -12.63 -13.00 -4.71
N GLN A 226 -11.65 -13.84 -4.33
CA GLN A 226 -11.92 -15.06 -3.55
C GLN A 226 -12.48 -14.76 -2.15
N ALA A 227 -12.14 -13.59 -1.58
CA ALA A 227 -12.73 -13.09 -0.35
C ALA A 227 -14.13 -12.48 -0.53
N GLY A 228 -14.65 -12.38 -1.77
CA GLY A 228 -15.98 -11.86 -2.07
C GLY A 228 -16.02 -10.39 -2.49
N VAL A 229 -14.86 -9.70 -2.59
CA VAL A 229 -14.81 -8.30 -3.04
C VAL A 229 -15.10 -8.21 -4.54
N GLN A 230 -16.10 -7.41 -4.91
CA GLN A 230 -16.55 -7.29 -6.30
C GLN A 230 -15.97 -6.07 -7.02
N HIS A 231 -15.72 -4.98 -6.29
CA HIS A 231 -15.27 -3.70 -6.81
C HIS A 231 -13.77 -3.50 -6.54
N ILE A 232 -12.95 -3.73 -7.57
CA ILE A 232 -11.49 -3.71 -7.44
C ILE A 232 -10.90 -2.90 -8.60
N ASP A 233 -10.19 -1.82 -8.26
CA ASP A 233 -9.30 -1.10 -9.18
C ASP A 233 -7.87 -1.62 -9.06
N VAL A 234 -7.24 -1.89 -10.19
CA VAL A 234 -5.84 -2.32 -10.25
C VAL A 234 -5.03 -1.27 -10.99
N CYS A 235 -4.12 -0.59 -10.29
CA CYS A 235 -3.24 0.40 -10.89
C CYS A 235 -2.34 -0.25 -11.95
N PRO A 236 -2.30 0.26 -13.19
CA PRO A 236 -1.45 -0.30 -14.25
C PRO A 236 0.04 0.01 -14.07
N ASP A 237 0.39 1.06 -13.32
CA ASP A 237 1.76 1.55 -13.23
C ASP A 237 2.72 0.54 -12.62
N CYS A 238 3.84 0.32 -13.32
CA CYS A 238 4.96 -0.45 -12.81
C CYS A 238 6.04 0.49 -12.24
N THR A 239 6.36 0.34 -10.96
CA THR A 239 7.39 1.15 -10.29
C THR A 239 8.78 0.96 -10.89
N GLY A 240 9.08 -0.24 -11.37
CA GLY A 240 10.34 -0.54 -12.05
C GLY A 240 10.45 0.05 -13.46
N CYS A 241 9.33 0.28 -14.17
CA CYS A 241 9.34 0.94 -15.48
C CYS A 241 9.42 2.46 -15.38
N HIS A 242 8.92 3.04 -14.29
CA HIS A 242 8.80 4.48 -14.07
C HIS A 242 9.53 4.94 -12.79
N PRO A 243 10.86 4.72 -12.70
CA PRO A 243 11.62 5.07 -11.48
C PRO A 243 11.75 6.60 -11.29
N GLU A 244 11.47 7.41 -12.31
CA GLU A 244 11.37 8.86 -12.22
C GLU A 244 10.14 9.33 -11.45
N ARG A 245 9.08 8.50 -11.44
CA ARG A 245 7.80 8.78 -10.79
C ARG A 245 7.63 8.05 -9.45
N TRP A 246 8.19 6.83 -9.35
CA TRP A 246 8.01 5.93 -8.23
C TRP A 246 9.33 5.50 -7.60
N TRP A 247 9.36 5.28 -6.30
CA TRP A 247 10.47 4.58 -5.68
C TRP A 247 10.45 3.10 -6.08
N SER A 248 11.59 2.59 -6.52
CA SER A 248 11.74 1.18 -6.89
C SER A 248 13.01 0.60 -6.26
N HIS A 249 12.84 -0.41 -5.41
CA HIS A 249 13.96 -1.14 -4.83
C HIS A 249 14.73 -1.92 -5.91
N ARG A 250 14.03 -2.52 -6.86
CA ARG A 250 14.64 -3.27 -7.97
C ARG A 250 15.59 -2.40 -8.81
N LYS A 251 15.26 -1.13 -8.99
CA LYS A 251 16.05 -0.21 -9.81
C LYS A 251 17.13 0.55 -9.04
N MET A 252 16.87 0.87 -7.77
CA MET A 252 17.71 1.78 -6.97
C MET A 252 18.47 1.09 -5.83
N GLY A 253 18.12 -0.17 -5.52
CA GLY A 253 18.67 -0.88 -4.36
C GLY A 253 18.24 -0.25 -3.03
N ASP A 254 19.11 -0.34 -2.03
CA ASP A 254 18.81 0.12 -0.67
C ASP A 254 18.89 1.64 -0.50
N ARG A 255 19.62 2.34 -1.39
CA ARG A 255 19.77 3.80 -1.36
C ARG A 255 18.59 4.49 -2.05
N ARG A 256 17.43 4.41 -1.42
CA ARG A 256 16.17 4.95 -1.95
C ARG A 256 15.24 5.38 -0.82
N GLY A 257 14.27 6.22 -1.17
CA GLY A 257 13.13 6.52 -0.32
C GLY A 257 12.03 5.45 -0.38
N ALA A 258 10.86 5.80 0.11
CA ALA A 258 9.63 5.02 0.00
C ALA A 258 8.46 5.95 -0.32
N GLN A 259 7.57 5.50 -1.21
CA GLN A 259 6.23 6.07 -1.36
C GLN A 259 5.28 5.49 -0.30
N ALA A 260 4.15 6.15 -0.12
CA ALA A 260 3.10 5.72 0.80
C ALA A 260 1.75 5.58 0.09
N ALA A 261 0.97 4.62 0.55
CA ALA A 261 -0.47 4.58 0.34
C ALA A 261 -1.16 5.04 1.64
N VAL A 262 -2.07 6.00 1.51
CA VAL A 262 -2.74 6.66 2.63
C VAL A 262 -4.24 6.58 2.44
N ILE A 263 -4.98 6.26 3.51
CA ILE A 263 -6.44 6.33 3.55
C ILE A 263 -6.92 6.79 4.92
N ALA A 264 -7.95 7.61 4.97
CA ALA A 264 -8.61 8.05 6.19
C ALA A 264 -10.10 8.25 5.97
N LEU A 265 -10.94 7.94 6.96
CA LEU A 265 -12.33 8.43 7.05
C LEU A 265 -12.36 9.91 7.41
N ILE A 266 -13.38 10.66 6.91
CA ILE A 266 -13.58 12.09 7.20
C ILE A 266 -14.94 12.36 7.83
#